data_ffcffac9715132b0d7c037c7aaf410d6
#
_entry.id   ffcffac9715132b0d7c037c7aaf410d6
#
_cell.length_a   1.000
_cell.length_b   1.000
_cell.length_c   1.000
_cell.angle_alpha   90.00
_cell.angle_beta   90.00
_cell.angle_gamma   90.00
#
_symmetry.space_group_name_H-M   'P 1'
#
loop_
_entity.id
_entity.type
_entity.pdbx_description
1 polymer ?
#
loop_
_entity_poly.entity_id
_entity_poly.type
_entity_poly.pdbx_seq_one_letter_code
_entity_poly.pdbx_strand_id
1 'polypeptide(L)'
;NWDDHDRSGRYMARDIGWNYLQSTLPNSIIINYGDNDTFPLWNNQEVYGVRPDVRIMNTSYLGGEWYIDEMKTRANDAPGIPFSLPKSKYTYVNDYVPIVEKINYAADIREVIDFVRDDSPRSKLQYSDGSMVDYIPVRRIALPVNKENAIASGIVAEKDRDLMVDTVYLNLKGDALQKNELMLLDMLANFDWKRPIYLTQVYIFQSLGLLDYLQFDGYAYRFVPILTPVHNPYEIGRVDPDYAAPLLRDTFRYGNLADPDVYVDFFTQHPLAASHSREAFATVAKELLRQ
;
A
#
# COMPACT_ATOMS: atom_id res chain seq x y z
N ASN A 1 -22.54 28.34 -19.57
CA ASN A 1 -21.21 27.72 -19.38
C ASN A 1 -20.56 28.04 -18.01
N TRP A 2 -21.10 29.03 -17.24
CA TRP A 2 -20.59 29.27 -15.87
C TRP A 2 -20.95 28.09 -14.97
N ASP A 3 -22.14 27.57 -15.03
CA ASP A 3 -22.64 26.47 -14.22
C ASP A 3 -21.79 25.19 -14.37
N ASP A 4 -21.32 24.88 -15.59
CA ASP A 4 -20.49 23.71 -15.87
C ASP A 4 -19.05 23.83 -15.32
N HIS A 5 -18.62 25.06 -15.00
CA HIS A 5 -17.27 25.37 -14.55
C HIS A 5 -17.20 25.80 -13.08
N ASP A 6 -18.33 26.04 -12.44
CA ASP A 6 -18.37 26.37 -11.02
C ASP A 6 -17.97 25.14 -10.19
N ARG A 7 -16.89 25.29 -9.43
CA ARG A 7 -16.35 24.28 -8.51
C ARG A 7 -16.52 24.70 -7.05
N SER A 8 -17.21 25.82 -6.80
CA SER A 8 -17.48 26.31 -5.45
C SER A 8 -18.33 25.29 -4.67
N GLY A 9 -18.03 25.11 -3.41
CA GLY A 9 -18.76 24.14 -2.57
C GLY A 9 -18.44 22.67 -2.82
N ARG A 10 -17.61 22.33 -3.80
CA ARG A 10 -17.28 20.95 -4.20
C ARG A 10 -15.99 20.47 -3.52
N TYR A 11 -16.11 19.62 -2.52
CA TYR A 11 -15.02 19.22 -1.66
C TYR A 11 -14.58 17.74 -1.80
N MET A 12 -15.03 17.03 -2.84
CA MET A 12 -14.78 15.59 -3.00
C MET A 12 -13.30 15.21 -2.91
N ALA A 13 -12.43 15.87 -3.69
CA ALA A 13 -11.00 15.55 -3.70
C ALA A 13 -10.35 15.74 -2.32
N ARG A 14 -10.67 16.86 -1.65
CA ARG A 14 -10.20 17.14 -0.29
C ARG A 14 -10.67 16.04 0.68
N ASP A 15 -11.95 15.71 0.65
CA ASP A 15 -12.56 14.82 1.63
C ASP A 15 -12.15 13.36 1.42
N ILE A 16 -11.87 12.93 0.19
CA ILE A 16 -11.27 11.62 -0.08
C ILE A 16 -9.86 11.53 0.51
N GLY A 17 -9.01 12.53 0.27
CA GLY A 17 -7.69 12.56 0.90
C GLY A 17 -7.77 12.55 2.42
N TRP A 18 -8.74 13.31 2.99
CA TRP A 18 -9.03 13.26 4.41
C TRP A 18 -9.41 11.84 4.86
N ASN A 19 -10.35 11.18 4.19
CA ASN A 19 -10.82 9.84 4.56
C ASN A 19 -9.72 8.80 4.49
N TYR A 20 -8.88 8.82 3.46
CA TYR A 20 -7.70 7.96 3.38
C TYR A 20 -6.76 8.15 4.57
N LEU A 21 -6.42 9.39 4.93
CA LEU A 21 -5.54 9.68 6.04
C LEU A 21 -6.17 9.28 7.40
N GLN A 22 -7.48 9.50 7.58
CA GLN A 22 -8.18 9.11 8.79
C GLN A 22 -8.40 7.59 8.90
N SER A 23 -8.35 6.83 7.81
CA SER A 23 -8.38 5.37 7.84
C SER A 23 -7.10 4.79 8.46
N THR A 24 -6.01 5.56 8.52
CA THR A 24 -4.70 5.02 8.89
C THR A 24 -4.41 5.16 10.38
N LEU A 25 -3.72 4.17 10.94
CA LEU A 25 -3.15 4.21 12.28
C LEU A 25 -2.01 5.26 12.38
N PRO A 26 -1.60 5.68 13.58
CA PRO A 26 -0.47 6.59 13.75
C PRO A 26 0.83 6.08 13.11
N ASN A 27 1.66 7.01 12.62
CA ASN A 27 2.96 6.75 11.99
C ASN A 27 2.94 5.80 10.79
N SER A 28 1.81 5.64 10.14
CA SER A 28 1.63 4.71 9.01
C SER A 28 2.43 5.13 7.77
N ILE A 29 2.60 4.15 6.89
CA ILE A 29 2.96 4.36 5.49
C ILE A 29 1.68 4.12 4.69
N ILE A 30 1.22 5.10 3.90
CA ILE A 30 0.13 4.92 2.95
C ILE A 30 0.70 4.87 1.53
N ILE A 31 0.48 3.74 0.87
CA ILE A 31 0.98 3.46 -0.47
C ILE A 31 -0.18 3.69 -1.44
N ASN A 32 0.06 4.54 -2.43
CA ASN A 32 -0.91 4.90 -3.44
C ASN A 32 -0.33 4.74 -4.86
N TYR A 33 -1.16 4.98 -5.86
CA TYR A 33 -0.78 4.89 -7.26
C TYR A 33 -1.49 5.98 -8.07
N GLY A 34 -0.69 6.75 -8.82
CA GLY A 34 -1.20 7.79 -9.71
C GLY A 34 -1.67 9.06 -9.00
N ASP A 35 -2.13 10.01 -9.78
CA ASP A 35 -2.36 11.39 -9.34
C ASP A 35 -3.64 11.55 -8.51
N ASN A 36 -4.68 10.78 -8.85
CA ASN A 36 -6.00 10.92 -8.24
C ASN A 36 -6.01 10.64 -6.73
N ASP A 37 -5.14 9.76 -6.25
CA ASP A 37 -4.98 9.49 -4.83
C ASP A 37 -3.92 10.42 -4.21
N THR A 38 -2.82 10.66 -4.94
CA THR A 38 -1.65 11.39 -4.42
C THR A 38 -1.94 12.85 -4.12
N PHE A 39 -2.53 13.58 -5.07
CA PHE A 39 -2.75 15.01 -4.88
C PHE A 39 -3.77 15.33 -3.78
N PRO A 40 -4.88 14.60 -3.63
CA PRO A 40 -5.74 14.75 -2.46
C PRO A 40 -5.03 14.49 -1.12
N LEU A 41 -4.16 13.48 -1.06
CA LEU A 41 -3.39 13.16 0.13
C LEU A 41 -2.40 14.29 0.47
N TRP A 42 -1.58 14.71 -0.51
CA TRP A 42 -0.63 15.82 -0.32
C TRP A 42 -1.34 17.13 0.02
N ASN A 43 -2.46 17.45 -0.65
CA ASN A 43 -3.21 18.65 -0.34
C ASN A 43 -3.67 18.67 1.13
N ASN A 44 -4.14 17.52 1.65
CA ASN A 44 -4.54 17.44 3.06
C ASN A 44 -3.36 17.60 4.02
N GLN A 45 -2.20 17.03 3.71
CA GLN A 45 -1.02 17.19 4.57
C GLN A 45 -0.40 18.58 4.50
N GLU A 46 -0.13 19.07 3.29
CA GLU A 46 0.65 20.29 3.10
C GLU A 46 -0.15 21.57 3.28
N VAL A 47 -1.45 21.56 2.95
CA VAL A 47 -2.30 22.74 3.06
C VAL A 47 -3.09 22.78 4.37
N TYR A 48 -3.59 21.62 4.81
CA TYR A 48 -4.46 21.55 5.98
C TYR A 48 -3.79 20.94 7.23
N GLY A 49 -2.53 20.50 7.14
CA GLY A 49 -1.80 19.91 8.27
C GLY A 49 -2.39 18.60 8.79
N VAL A 50 -3.11 17.85 7.94
CA VAL A 50 -3.81 16.63 8.32
C VAL A 50 -2.84 15.46 8.35
N ARG A 51 -2.69 14.80 9.49
CA ARG A 51 -1.88 13.59 9.66
C ARG A 51 -0.45 13.71 9.10
N PRO A 52 0.34 14.69 9.55
CA PRO A 52 1.74 14.86 9.14
C PRO A 52 2.64 13.68 9.57
N ASP A 53 2.14 12.83 10.46
CA ASP A 53 2.78 11.58 10.91
C ASP A 53 2.73 10.44 9.89
N VAL A 54 1.86 10.53 8.86
CA VAL A 54 1.68 9.49 7.85
C VAL A 54 2.60 9.73 6.67
N ARG A 55 3.43 8.75 6.29
CA ARG A 55 4.27 8.83 5.09
C ARG A 55 3.49 8.42 3.85
N ILE A 56 3.24 9.34 2.95
CA ILE A 56 2.61 9.08 1.65
C ILE A 56 3.70 8.61 0.67
N MET A 57 3.47 7.48 -0.01
CA MET A 57 4.38 6.91 -1.00
C MET A 57 3.63 6.51 -2.27
N ASN A 58 3.95 7.17 -3.38
CA ASN A 58 3.37 6.86 -4.69
C ASN A 58 4.24 5.85 -5.44
N THR A 59 3.69 4.66 -5.71
CA THR A 59 4.41 3.60 -6.40
C THR A 59 4.72 3.91 -7.86
N SER A 60 3.94 4.79 -8.53
CA SER A 60 4.26 5.22 -9.89
C SER A 60 5.59 5.98 -9.96
N TYR A 61 5.95 6.72 -8.91
CA TYR A 61 7.18 7.51 -8.85
C TYR A 61 8.39 6.70 -8.37
N LEU A 62 8.19 5.52 -7.75
CA LEU A 62 9.28 4.63 -7.33
C LEU A 62 10.09 4.03 -8.51
N GLY A 63 9.66 4.23 -9.76
CA GLY A 63 10.50 4.00 -10.93
C GLY A 63 11.65 4.99 -11.08
N GLY A 64 11.55 6.18 -10.45
CA GLY A 64 12.55 7.25 -10.49
C GLY A 64 13.47 7.25 -9.27
N GLU A 65 14.79 7.31 -9.51
CA GLU A 65 15.81 7.32 -8.45
C GLU A 65 15.65 8.49 -7.48
N TRP A 66 15.30 9.66 -8.01
CA TRP A 66 15.10 10.88 -7.21
C TRP A 66 14.01 10.69 -6.14
N TYR A 67 12.93 9.99 -6.50
CA TYR A 67 11.84 9.74 -5.57
C TYR A 67 12.20 8.69 -4.52
N ILE A 68 12.95 7.66 -4.91
CA ILE A 68 13.47 6.66 -3.96
C ILE A 68 14.38 7.35 -2.93
N ASP A 69 15.27 8.24 -3.38
CA ASP A 69 16.16 9.01 -2.49
C ASP A 69 15.35 9.93 -1.55
N GLU A 70 14.31 10.59 -2.05
CA GLU A 70 13.39 11.41 -1.26
C GLU A 70 12.64 10.57 -0.21
N MET A 71 12.15 9.39 -0.59
CA MET A 71 11.43 8.51 0.33
C MET A 71 12.29 8.02 1.51
N LYS A 72 13.61 7.95 1.36
CA LYS A 72 14.53 7.61 2.47
C LYS A 72 14.63 8.70 3.53
N THR A 73 14.23 9.92 3.22
CA THR A 73 14.31 11.05 4.13
C THR A 73 13.01 11.26 4.92
N ARG A 74 13.11 11.93 6.06
CA ARG A 74 11.94 12.37 6.83
C ARG A 74 11.17 13.43 6.05
N ALA A 75 9.83 13.36 6.08
CA ALA A 75 8.95 14.41 5.60
C ALA A 75 7.89 14.71 6.67
N ASN A 76 7.70 15.98 6.98
CA ASN A 76 6.86 16.42 8.09
C ASN A 76 7.25 15.68 9.40
N ASP A 77 6.29 15.04 10.06
CA ASP A 77 6.54 14.24 11.26
C ASP A 77 6.81 12.74 10.94
N ALA A 78 6.63 12.34 9.66
CA ALA A 78 6.79 10.97 9.24
C ALA A 78 8.26 10.60 8.98
N PRO A 79 8.80 9.52 9.58
CA PRO A 79 10.11 8.99 9.26
C PRO A 79 10.19 8.53 7.79
N GLY A 80 11.40 8.48 7.23
CA GLY A 80 11.65 7.91 5.91
C GLY A 80 11.20 6.45 5.80
N ILE A 81 11.07 5.99 4.56
CA ILE A 81 10.79 4.58 4.24
C ILE A 81 12.07 3.77 4.46
N PRO A 82 12.01 2.57 5.07
CA PRO A 82 13.19 1.79 5.44
C PRO A 82 13.78 1.04 4.24
N PHE A 83 14.09 1.75 3.14
CA PHE A 83 14.81 1.17 2.01
C PHE A 83 16.26 0.91 2.35
N SER A 84 16.75 -0.30 2.05
CA SER A 84 18.10 -0.75 2.36
C SER A 84 19.00 -0.93 1.13
N LEU A 85 18.42 -1.04 -0.05
CA LEU A 85 19.21 -1.18 -1.28
C LEU A 85 20.04 0.08 -1.54
N PRO A 86 21.34 -0.11 -1.93
CA PRO A 86 22.21 1.01 -2.28
C PRO A 86 21.79 1.65 -3.59
N LYS A 87 22.19 2.91 -3.80
CA LYS A 87 21.85 3.69 -4.99
C LYS A 87 22.20 2.99 -6.30
N SER A 88 23.30 2.23 -6.32
CA SER A 88 23.73 1.43 -7.48
C SER A 88 22.71 0.37 -7.93
N LYS A 89 21.72 0.04 -7.10
CA LYS A 89 20.70 -0.96 -7.42
C LYS A 89 19.40 -0.39 -7.97
N TYR A 90 19.25 0.94 -8.04
CA TYR A 90 18.06 1.57 -8.61
C TYR A 90 18.34 2.76 -9.54
N THR A 91 19.60 3.20 -9.67
CA THR A 91 19.98 4.26 -10.59
C THR A 91 20.33 3.68 -11.95
N TYR A 92 19.50 3.95 -12.97
CA TYR A 92 19.65 3.48 -14.36
C TYR A 92 19.75 1.96 -14.53
N VAL A 93 19.40 1.21 -13.49
CA VAL A 93 19.41 -0.26 -13.50
C VAL A 93 18.12 -0.79 -12.87
N ASN A 94 17.86 -2.08 -13.05
CA ASN A 94 16.74 -2.78 -12.41
C ASN A 94 15.36 -2.17 -12.69
N ASP A 95 15.14 -1.58 -13.86
CA ASP A 95 13.79 -1.21 -14.29
C ASP A 95 12.88 -2.44 -14.33
N TYR A 96 13.49 -3.61 -14.70
CA TYR A 96 12.91 -4.94 -14.63
C TYR A 96 13.92 -5.91 -14.05
N VAL A 97 13.55 -6.65 -13.01
CA VAL A 97 14.36 -7.68 -12.36
C VAL A 97 13.75 -9.03 -12.65
N PRO A 98 14.35 -9.87 -13.52
CA PRO A 98 13.82 -11.19 -13.88
C PRO A 98 13.62 -12.09 -12.66
N ILE A 99 12.57 -12.91 -12.68
CA ILE A 99 12.35 -13.98 -11.70
C ILE A 99 12.80 -15.28 -12.36
N VAL A 100 13.90 -15.86 -11.88
CA VAL A 100 14.47 -17.10 -12.40
C VAL A 100 14.60 -18.11 -11.27
N GLU A 101 13.64 -19.01 -11.18
CA GLU A 101 13.57 -19.96 -10.07
C GLU A 101 14.78 -20.90 -10.07
N LYS A 102 15.72 -20.67 -9.15
CA LYS A 102 16.87 -21.53 -8.85
C LYS A 102 16.69 -22.28 -7.52
N ILE A 103 15.74 -21.86 -6.73
CA ILE A 103 15.40 -22.35 -5.41
C ILE A 103 13.93 -22.76 -5.41
N ASN A 104 13.63 -23.95 -4.89
CA ASN A 104 12.31 -24.56 -4.87
C ASN A 104 11.61 -24.51 -3.48
N TYR A 105 12.18 -23.77 -2.53
CA TYR A 105 11.59 -23.51 -1.22
C TYR A 105 11.36 -22.02 -1.01
N ALA A 106 10.61 -21.65 0.03
CA ALA A 106 10.40 -20.25 0.38
C ALA A 106 11.65 -19.68 1.04
N ALA A 107 12.32 -18.70 0.40
CA ALA A 107 13.46 -18.01 0.97
C ALA A 107 13.05 -16.85 1.87
N ASP A 108 13.81 -16.57 2.92
CA ASP A 108 13.59 -15.37 3.75
C ASP A 108 13.72 -14.10 2.89
N ILE A 109 12.83 -13.15 3.10
CA ILE A 109 12.79 -11.91 2.33
C ILE A 109 14.10 -11.11 2.42
N ARG A 110 14.78 -11.14 3.57
CA ARG A 110 16.06 -10.46 3.78
C ARG A 110 17.17 -11.11 2.96
N GLU A 111 17.18 -12.46 2.91
CA GLU A 111 18.13 -13.20 2.08
C GLU A 111 17.94 -12.89 0.59
N VAL A 112 16.69 -12.71 0.14
CA VAL A 112 16.39 -12.32 -1.24
C VAL A 112 16.91 -10.91 -1.54
N ILE A 113 16.70 -9.95 -0.65
CA ILE A 113 17.23 -8.59 -0.81
C ILE A 113 18.76 -8.56 -0.73
N ASP A 114 19.38 -9.34 0.16
CA ASP A 114 20.83 -9.47 0.24
C ASP A 114 21.41 -10.10 -1.04
N PHE A 115 20.73 -11.06 -1.64
CA PHE A 115 21.10 -11.65 -2.92
C PHE A 115 21.08 -10.59 -4.07
N VAL A 116 20.06 -9.76 -4.14
CA VAL A 116 19.99 -8.65 -5.12
C VAL A 116 21.09 -7.62 -4.85
N ARG A 117 21.40 -7.36 -3.57
CA ARG A 117 22.45 -6.42 -3.16
C ARG A 117 23.85 -6.90 -3.54
N ASP A 118 24.09 -8.21 -3.56
CA ASP A 118 25.39 -8.82 -3.89
C ASP A 118 25.76 -8.56 -5.37
N ASP A 119 26.94 -8.02 -5.61
CA ASP A 119 27.48 -7.76 -6.96
C ASP A 119 28.42 -8.85 -7.48
N SER A 120 28.55 -9.97 -6.75
CA SER A 120 29.35 -11.10 -7.22
C SER A 120 28.71 -11.77 -8.45
N PRO A 121 29.50 -12.40 -9.34
CA PRO A 121 28.96 -13.06 -10.53
C PRO A 121 27.92 -14.15 -10.23
N ARG A 122 27.94 -14.77 -9.06
CA ARG A 122 26.99 -15.81 -8.65
C ARG A 122 25.56 -15.27 -8.41
N SER A 123 25.45 -13.98 -8.10
CA SER A 123 24.15 -13.29 -7.88
C SER A 123 23.63 -12.59 -9.13
N LYS A 124 24.27 -12.79 -10.29
CA LYS A 124 23.86 -12.20 -11.56
C LYS A 124 23.40 -13.25 -12.55
N LEU A 125 22.48 -12.85 -13.39
CA LEU A 125 22.05 -13.60 -14.57
C LEU A 125 22.84 -13.07 -15.77
N GLN A 126 23.53 -13.94 -16.49
CA GLN A 126 24.22 -13.58 -17.71
C GLN A 126 23.33 -13.80 -18.92
N TYR A 127 23.16 -12.77 -19.74
CA TYR A 127 22.48 -12.87 -21.02
C TYR A 127 23.43 -13.28 -22.14
N SER A 128 22.87 -13.65 -23.30
CA SER A 128 23.64 -14.11 -24.47
C SER A 128 24.57 -13.05 -25.07
N ASP A 129 24.28 -11.77 -24.84
CA ASP A 129 25.12 -10.64 -25.23
C ASP A 129 26.27 -10.36 -24.24
N GLY A 130 26.36 -11.15 -23.18
CA GLY A 130 27.38 -11.02 -22.12
C GLY A 130 27.00 -10.06 -21.00
N SER A 131 25.88 -9.37 -21.08
CA SER A 131 25.41 -8.49 -20.00
C SER A 131 25.04 -9.27 -18.74
N MET A 132 25.28 -8.65 -17.59
CA MET A 132 24.99 -9.24 -16.27
C MET A 132 23.93 -8.39 -15.59
N VAL A 133 22.82 -9.03 -15.17
CA VAL A 133 21.70 -8.35 -14.53
C VAL A 133 21.37 -8.98 -13.17
N ASP A 134 20.81 -8.19 -12.26
CA ASP A 134 20.23 -8.71 -11.04
C ASP A 134 19.01 -9.57 -11.35
N TYR A 135 18.70 -10.56 -10.52
CA TYR A 135 17.50 -11.38 -10.66
C TYR A 135 16.99 -11.85 -9.29
N ILE A 136 15.74 -12.29 -9.24
CA ILE A 136 15.14 -12.92 -8.07
C ILE A 136 15.22 -14.43 -8.23
N PRO A 137 15.92 -15.17 -7.33
CA PRO A 137 16.19 -16.60 -7.50
C PRO A 137 15.04 -17.51 -7.06
N VAL A 138 13.94 -16.95 -6.57
CA VAL A 138 12.82 -17.68 -5.96
C VAL A 138 11.50 -16.94 -6.21
N ARG A 139 10.42 -17.69 -6.40
CA ARG A 139 9.08 -17.11 -6.55
C ARG A 139 8.34 -16.98 -5.22
N ARG A 140 8.56 -17.91 -4.30
CA ARG A 140 7.94 -17.92 -2.98
C ARG A 140 8.88 -17.34 -1.93
N ILE A 141 8.46 -16.26 -1.29
CA ILE A 141 9.27 -15.53 -0.31
C ILE A 141 8.58 -15.57 1.05
N ALA A 142 9.33 -15.83 2.10
CA ALA A 142 8.86 -15.84 3.49
C ALA A 142 9.18 -14.51 4.17
N LEU A 143 8.15 -13.85 4.68
CA LEU A 143 8.25 -12.65 5.52
C LEU A 143 7.88 -13.07 6.97
N PRO A 144 8.86 -13.22 7.87
CA PRO A 144 8.60 -13.54 9.27
C PRO A 144 7.75 -12.48 9.96
N VAL A 145 6.85 -12.91 10.84
CA VAL A 145 5.98 -12.00 11.59
C VAL A 145 6.52 -11.78 12.99
N ASN A 146 6.80 -10.52 13.33
CA ASN A 146 7.05 -10.11 14.70
C ASN A 146 5.71 -9.74 15.35
N LYS A 147 5.08 -10.73 16.01
CA LYS A 147 3.74 -10.58 16.60
C LYS A 147 3.68 -9.48 17.66
N GLU A 148 4.73 -9.34 18.47
CA GLU A 148 4.78 -8.31 19.51
C GLU A 148 4.83 -6.90 18.89
N ASN A 149 5.62 -6.71 17.84
CA ASN A 149 5.64 -5.44 17.13
C ASN A 149 4.31 -5.16 16.43
N ALA A 150 3.69 -6.17 15.82
CA ALA A 150 2.40 -6.03 15.14
C ALA A 150 1.28 -5.59 16.09
N ILE A 151 1.27 -6.08 17.32
CA ILE A 151 0.36 -5.64 18.37
C ILE A 151 0.73 -4.24 18.88
N ALA A 152 1.99 -4.03 19.23
CA ALA A 152 2.46 -2.76 19.80
C ALA A 152 2.25 -1.56 18.85
N SER A 153 2.34 -1.79 17.54
CA SER A 153 2.07 -0.78 16.50
C SER A 153 0.60 -0.62 16.14
N GLY A 154 -0.29 -1.48 16.68
CA GLY A 154 -1.71 -1.51 16.35
C GLY A 154 -2.05 -2.14 14.99
N ILE A 155 -1.06 -2.72 14.28
CA ILE A 155 -1.30 -3.43 13.01
C ILE A 155 -2.35 -4.53 13.22
N VAL A 156 -2.30 -5.21 14.36
CA VAL A 156 -3.33 -6.18 14.79
C VAL A 156 -3.84 -5.76 16.15
N ALA A 157 -5.15 -5.76 16.33
CA ALA A 157 -5.78 -5.54 17.64
C ALA A 157 -5.48 -6.72 18.58
N GLU A 158 -5.36 -6.46 19.89
CA GLU A 158 -5.08 -7.52 20.87
C GLU A 158 -6.11 -8.67 20.82
N LYS A 159 -7.38 -8.36 20.55
CA LYS A 159 -8.46 -9.35 20.38
C LYS A 159 -8.20 -10.36 19.26
N ASP A 160 -7.38 -9.99 18.27
CA ASP A 160 -7.08 -10.79 17.07
C ASP A 160 -5.69 -11.46 17.13
N ARG A 161 -4.99 -11.41 18.27
CA ARG A 161 -3.63 -11.94 18.45
C ARG A 161 -3.49 -13.38 17.97
N ASP A 162 -4.45 -14.23 18.30
CA ASP A 162 -4.42 -15.67 17.98
C ASP A 162 -4.70 -15.97 16.49
N LEU A 163 -5.16 -14.98 15.73
CA LEU A 163 -5.37 -15.11 14.28
C LEU A 163 -4.10 -14.87 13.46
N MET A 164 -3.04 -14.33 14.09
CA MET A 164 -1.79 -14.03 13.40
C MET A 164 -1.04 -15.29 13.00
N VAL A 165 -0.61 -15.33 11.74
CA VAL A 165 0.36 -16.33 11.25
C VAL A 165 1.77 -16.01 11.74
N ASP A 166 2.66 -17.02 11.77
CA ASP A 166 4.06 -16.81 12.09
C ASP A 166 4.88 -16.30 10.90
N THR A 167 4.37 -16.52 9.68
CA THR A 167 5.03 -16.13 8.43
C THR A 167 3.98 -15.76 7.39
N VAL A 168 4.15 -14.60 6.79
CA VAL A 168 3.43 -14.18 5.59
C VAL A 168 4.21 -14.68 4.37
N TYR A 169 3.54 -15.34 3.45
CA TYR A 169 4.15 -15.82 2.21
C TYR A 169 3.77 -14.94 1.04
N LEU A 170 4.80 -14.36 0.39
CA LEU A 170 4.66 -13.72 -0.89
C LEU A 170 4.77 -14.79 -1.99
N ASN A 171 3.93 -14.67 -3.03
CA ASN A 171 4.01 -15.49 -4.23
C ASN A 171 4.08 -14.56 -5.44
N LEU A 172 5.31 -14.23 -5.85
CA LEU A 172 5.56 -13.30 -6.93
C LEU A 172 4.85 -13.73 -8.23
N LYS A 173 4.17 -12.79 -8.88
CA LYS A 173 3.46 -13.01 -10.13
C LYS A 173 4.28 -12.50 -11.32
N GLY A 174 3.99 -13.03 -12.52
CA GLY A 174 4.72 -12.65 -13.73
C GLY A 174 6.15 -13.22 -13.78
N ASP A 175 6.94 -12.72 -14.74
CA ASP A 175 8.29 -13.21 -15.03
C ASP A 175 9.40 -12.24 -14.59
N ALA A 176 9.04 -11.06 -14.13
CA ALA A 176 9.94 -10.05 -13.60
C ALA A 176 9.22 -9.14 -12.59
N LEU A 177 9.97 -8.55 -11.68
CA LEU A 177 9.54 -7.41 -10.89
C LEU A 177 9.93 -6.11 -11.59
N GLN A 178 9.05 -5.13 -11.58
CA GLN A 178 9.42 -3.75 -11.89
C GLN A 178 10.21 -3.13 -10.73
N LYS A 179 10.94 -2.04 -11.00
CA LYS A 179 11.73 -1.33 -9.97
C LYS A 179 10.90 -0.95 -8.75
N ASN A 180 9.70 -0.42 -8.94
CA ASN A 180 8.80 -0.07 -7.84
C ASN A 180 8.42 -1.30 -6.98
N GLU A 181 8.21 -2.46 -7.60
CA GLU A 181 7.92 -3.72 -6.89
C GLU A 181 9.14 -4.24 -6.13
N LEU A 182 10.35 -4.12 -6.70
CA LEU A 182 11.60 -4.41 -6.01
C LEU A 182 11.75 -3.50 -4.76
N MET A 183 11.44 -2.22 -4.89
CA MET A 183 11.52 -1.29 -3.74
C MET A 183 10.46 -1.60 -2.69
N LEU A 184 9.24 -2.03 -3.08
CA LEU A 184 8.26 -2.54 -2.11
C LEU A 184 8.78 -3.78 -1.37
N LEU A 185 9.44 -4.69 -2.07
CA LEU A 185 10.03 -5.88 -1.46
C LEU A 185 11.14 -5.50 -0.48
N ASP A 186 12.01 -4.54 -0.83
CA ASP A 186 13.05 -4.01 0.06
C ASP A 186 12.46 -3.34 1.31
N MET A 187 11.40 -2.55 1.16
CA MET A 187 10.67 -1.96 2.29
C MET A 187 10.12 -3.04 3.23
N LEU A 188 9.46 -4.08 2.68
CA LEU A 188 8.89 -5.18 3.46
C LEU A 188 9.97 -5.99 4.18
N ALA A 189 11.17 -6.13 3.62
CA ALA A 189 12.29 -6.79 4.27
C ALA A 189 12.77 -6.07 5.54
N ASN A 190 12.49 -4.77 5.67
CA ASN A 190 13.04 -3.90 6.71
C ASN A 190 12.01 -3.26 7.66
N PHE A 191 10.69 -3.46 7.46
CA PHE A 191 9.69 -2.75 8.27
C PHE A 191 9.43 -3.37 9.65
N ASP A 192 9.77 -4.65 9.83
CA ASP A 192 9.74 -5.40 11.10
C ASP A 192 8.42 -5.24 11.89
N TRP A 193 7.29 -5.04 11.18
CA TRP A 193 5.95 -4.85 11.75
C TRP A 193 5.82 -3.68 12.75
N LYS A 194 6.72 -2.68 12.66
CA LYS A 194 6.74 -1.52 13.57
C LYS A 194 5.91 -0.33 13.08
N ARG A 195 5.65 -0.26 11.79
CA ARG A 195 4.87 0.80 11.17
C ARG A 195 3.75 0.20 10.34
N PRO A 196 2.47 0.59 10.57
CA PRO A 196 1.37 0.11 9.76
C PRO A 196 1.56 0.51 8.29
N ILE A 197 1.27 -0.41 7.38
CA ILE A 197 1.29 -0.18 5.93
C ILE A 197 -0.15 -0.24 5.44
N TYR A 198 -0.54 0.79 4.69
CA TYR A 198 -1.84 0.91 4.07
C TYR A 198 -1.72 1.06 2.56
N LEU A 199 -2.74 0.59 1.83
CA LEU A 199 -2.87 0.71 0.38
C LEU A 199 -4.14 1.46 0.06
N THR A 200 -4.10 2.40 -0.89
CA THR A 200 -5.31 2.99 -1.46
C THR A 200 -5.94 2.05 -2.49
N GLN A 201 -5.11 1.21 -3.13
CA GLN A 201 -5.51 0.28 -4.19
C GLN A 201 -4.88 -1.11 -3.96
N VAL A 202 -5.71 -2.15 -3.94
CA VAL A 202 -5.24 -3.52 -3.64
C VAL A 202 -4.27 -4.09 -4.67
N TYR A 203 -4.37 -3.67 -5.95
CA TYR A 203 -3.49 -4.18 -7.02
C TYR A 203 -2.02 -3.87 -6.78
N ILE A 204 -1.67 -2.88 -5.94
CA ILE A 204 -0.29 -2.56 -5.56
C ILE A 204 0.42 -3.80 -4.98
N PHE A 205 -0.31 -4.63 -4.23
CA PHE A 205 0.23 -5.86 -3.63
C PHE A 205 -0.11 -7.13 -4.43
N GLN A 206 -0.82 -7.02 -5.55
CA GLN A 206 -1.24 -8.16 -6.35
C GLN A 206 -0.06 -8.91 -6.98
N SER A 207 0.91 -8.19 -7.51
CA SER A 207 2.13 -8.78 -8.11
C SER A 207 2.99 -9.52 -7.09
N LEU A 208 2.96 -9.07 -5.83
CA LEU A 208 3.66 -9.71 -4.72
C LEU A 208 2.87 -10.89 -4.12
N GLY A 209 1.61 -11.09 -4.53
CA GLY A 209 0.75 -12.17 -4.03
C GLY A 209 0.32 -12.00 -2.58
N LEU A 210 0.06 -10.76 -2.14
CA LEU A 210 -0.24 -10.41 -0.74
C LEU A 210 -1.72 -10.07 -0.47
N LEU A 211 -2.63 -10.28 -1.43
CA LEU A 211 -4.04 -9.89 -1.27
C LEU A 211 -4.75 -10.62 -0.12
N ASP A 212 -4.31 -11.83 0.22
CA ASP A 212 -4.86 -12.61 1.34
C ASP A 212 -4.51 -12.06 2.73
N TYR A 213 -3.68 -11.02 2.80
CA TYR A 213 -3.19 -10.42 4.05
C TYR A 213 -3.63 -8.95 4.20
N LEU A 214 -4.79 -8.62 3.70
CA LEU A 214 -5.34 -7.27 3.77
C LEU A 214 -6.52 -7.19 4.73
N GLN A 215 -6.66 -6.03 5.39
CA GLN A 215 -7.83 -5.64 6.18
C GLN A 215 -8.36 -4.31 5.65
N PHE A 216 -9.66 -4.25 5.36
CA PHE A 216 -10.33 -3.04 4.90
C PHE A 216 -10.73 -2.16 6.09
N ASP A 217 -10.17 -0.96 6.17
CA ASP A 217 -10.38 0.02 7.23
C ASP A 217 -11.22 1.23 6.74
N GLY A 218 -12.19 0.99 5.91
CA GLY A 218 -13.15 1.99 5.43
C GLY A 218 -12.80 2.62 4.08
N TYR A 219 -11.64 3.23 3.90
CA TYR A 219 -11.17 3.78 2.62
C TYR A 219 -9.83 3.20 2.16
N ALA A 220 -9.03 2.70 3.09
CA ALA A 220 -7.73 2.10 2.80
C ALA A 220 -7.67 0.64 3.28
N TYR A 221 -6.75 -0.11 2.69
CA TYR A 221 -6.48 -1.50 3.06
C TYR A 221 -5.21 -1.57 3.88
N ARG A 222 -5.31 -2.06 5.11
CA ARG A 222 -4.15 -2.29 6.00
C ARG A 222 -3.53 -3.65 5.70
N PHE A 223 -2.22 -3.71 5.60
CA PHE A 223 -1.48 -4.95 5.55
C PHE A 223 -1.38 -5.56 6.95
N VAL A 224 -1.90 -6.77 7.11
CA VAL A 224 -1.99 -7.48 8.39
C VAL A 224 -1.48 -8.91 8.27
N PRO A 225 -0.81 -9.48 9.29
CA PRO A 225 -0.34 -10.86 9.29
C PRO A 225 -1.46 -11.85 9.66
N ILE A 226 -2.64 -11.66 9.10
CA ILE A 226 -3.81 -12.53 9.29
C ILE A 226 -4.23 -13.05 7.93
N LEU A 227 -4.18 -14.36 7.74
CA LEU A 227 -4.53 -14.99 6.47
C LEU A 227 -6.04 -14.98 6.26
N THR A 228 -6.48 -14.27 5.24
CA THR A 228 -7.89 -14.21 4.82
C THR A 228 -7.95 -14.50 3.33
N PRO A 229 -8.12 -15.78 2.91
CA PRO A 229 -8.09 -16.15 1.50
C PRO A 229 -9.14 -15.40 0.69
N VAL A 230 -8.71 -14.83 -0.42
CA VAL A 230 -9.60 -14.14 -1.37
C VAL A 230 -10.34 -15.17 -2.22
N HIS A 231 -11.63 -15.36 -1.97
CA HIS A 231 -12.51 -16.24 -2.73
C HIS A 231 -13.29 -15.52 -3.82
N ASN A 232 -13.47 -14.20 -3.66
CA ASN A 232 -14.19 -13.34 -4.58
C ASN A 232 -13.33 -12.12 -4.88
N PRO A 233 -13.00 -11.80 -6.15
CA PRO A 233 -12.17 -10.65 -6.49
C PRO A 233 -12.80 -9.29 -6.12
N TYR A 234 -14.09 -9.26 -5.79
CA TYR A 234 -14.79 -8.07 -5.32
C TYR A 234 -14.86 -7.96 -3.79
N GLU A 235 -14.35 -8.96 -3.05
CA GLU A 235 -14.36 -9.01 -1.60
C GLU A 235 -12.95 -9.29 -1.09
N ILE A 236 -12.07 -8.30 -1.19
CA ILE A 236 -10.68 -8.41 -0.79
C ILE A 236 -10.50 -7.87 0.63
N GLY A 237 -9.78 -8.65 1.44
CA GLY A 237 -9.45 -8.31 2.81
C GLY A 237 -10.54 -8.65 3.82
N ARG A 238 -10.11 -8.86 5.05
CA ARG A 238 -11.03 -8.95 6.20
C ARG A 238 -11.57 -7.57 6.56
N VAL A 239 -12.66 -7.52 7.28
CA VAL A 239 -13.23 -6.28 7.82
C VAL A 239 -13.34 -6.43 9.34
N ASP A 240 -12.88 -5.42 10.08
CA ASP A 240 -13.22 -5.25 11.50
C ASP A 240 -14.27 -4.15 11.61
N PRO A 241 -15.55 -4.48 11.76
CA PRO A 241 -16.60 -3.48 11.79
C PRO A 241 -16.56 -2.60 13.03
N ASP A 242 -16.00 -3.07 14.16
CA ASP A 242 -15.78 -2.24 15.34
C ASP A 242 -14.82 -1.10 15.08
N TYR A 243 -13.85 -1.30 14.16
CA TYR A 243 -12.92 -0.27 13.71
C TYR A 243 -13.51 0.59 12.59
N ALA A 244 -14.05 -0.04 11.54
CA ALA A 244 -14.45 0.65 10.32
C ALA A 244 -15.78 1.42 10.43
N ALA A 245 -16.79 0.91 11.17
CA ALA A 245 -18.09 1.55 11.24
C ALA A 245 -18.07 2.93 11.91
N PRO A 246 -17.34 3.16 13.02
CA PRO A 246 -17.19 4.51 13.58
C PRO A 246 -16.51 5.50 12.63
N LEU A 247 -15.51 5.06 11.84
CA LEU A 247 -14.86 5.90 10.85
C LEU A 247 -15.85 6.38 9.79
N LEU A 248 -16.63 5.45 9.22
CA LEU A 248 -17.64 5.77 8.20
C LEU A 248 -18.73 6.70 8.72
N ARG A 249 -19.19 6.51 9.96
CA ARG A 249 -20.32 7.25 10.53
C ARG A 249 -19.92 8.62 11.09
N ASP A 250 -18.78 8.68 11.80
CA ASP A 250 -18.47 9.80 12.69
C ASP A 250 -17.26 10.62 12.23
N THR A 251 -16.37 10.05 11.37
CA THR A 251 -15.08 10.67 11.03
C THR A 251 -15.01 11.09 9.56
N PHE A 252 -15.51 10.27 8.66
CA PHE A 252 -15.36 10.50 7.23
C PHE A 252 -16.24 11.64 6.71
N ARG A 253 -15.80 12.25 5.63
CA ARG A 253 -16.43 13.38 4.94
C ARG A 253 -16.84 12.94 3.54
N TYR A 254 -17.91 13.54 3.03
CA TYR A 254 -18.55 13.07 1.81
C TYR A 254 -18.72 14.18 0.76
N GLY A 255 -17.78 15.15 0.72
CA GLY A 255 -17.59 16.06 -0.38
C GLY A 255 -18.72 17.06 -0.63
N ASN A 256 -19.56 17.28 0.38
CA ASN A 256 -20.76 18.11 0.26
C ASN A 256 -21.82 17.56 -0.73
N LEU A 257 -21.80 16.23 -0.99
CA LEU A 257 -22.68 15.58 -1.97
C LEU A 257 -24.17 15.64 -1.64
N ALA A 258 -24.52 15.96 -0.40
CA ALA A 258 -25.92 16.13 0.03
C ALA A 258 -26.49 17.51 -0.31
N ASP A 259 -25.65 18.46 -0.70
CA ASP A 259 -26.08 19.81 -1.06
C ASP A 259 -26.58 19.82 -2.53
N PRO A 260 -27.86 20.10 -2.79
CA PRO A 260 -28.44 20.08 -4.13
C PRO A 260 -27.89 21.19 -5.05
N ASP A 261 -27.29 22.24 -4.46
CA ASP A 261 -26.72 23.36 -5.23
C ASP A 261 -25.29 23.09 -5.69
N VAL A 262 -24.67 21.98 -5.24
CA VAL A 262 -23.33 21.56 -5.65
C VAL A 262 -23.38 20.71 -6.89
N TYR A 263 -22.91 21.27 -8.01
CA TYR A 263 -22.77 20.51 -9.24
C TYR A 263 -21.62 19.51 -9.15
N VAL A 264 -21.93 18.23 -9.37
CA VAL A 264 -20.95 17.15 -9.43
C VAL A 264 -21.08 16.45 -10.78
N ASP A 265 -20.05 16.58 -11.62
CA ASP A 265 -20.04 15.96 -12.94
C ASP A 265 -19.95 14.43 -12.86
N PHE A 266 -20.32 13.75 -13.95
CA PHE A 266 -20.34 12.30 -14.04
C PHE A 266 -19.00 11.65 -13.69
N PHE A 267 -17.88 12.21 -14.15
CA PHE A 267 -16.55 11.65 -13.91
C PHE A 267 -16.13 11.78 -12.44
N THR A 268 -16.64 12.77 -11.73
CA THR A 268 -16.39 12.92 -10.28
C THR A 268 -17.37 12.06 -9.47
N GLN A 269 -18.64 11.95 -9.89
CA GLN A 269 -19.63 11.15 -9.18
C GLN A 269 -19.28 9.65 -9.18
N HIS A 270 -18.86 9.13 -10.33
CA HIS A 270 -18.71 7.69 -10.51
C HIS A 270 -17.48 7.12 -9.79
N PRO A 271 -16.23 7.57 -10.03
CA PRO A 271 -15.07 6.94 -9.39
C PRO A 271 -14.86 7.36 -7.94
N LEU A 272 -15.16 8.60 -7.57
CA LEU A 272 -14.78 9.12 -6.25
C LEU A 272 -15.91 9.04 -5.21
N ALA A 273 -17.15 9.30 -5.62
CA ALA A 273 -18.27 9.31 -4.69
C ALA A 273 -19.02 7.99 -4.64
N ALA A 274 -19.33 7.41 -5.81
CA ALA A 274 -20.17 6.22 -5.88
C ALA A 274 -19.41 4.95 -5.54
N SER A 275 -18.20 4.75 -6.09
CA SER A 275 -17.46 3.52 -5.85
C SER A 275 -16.91 3.50 -4.42
N HIS A 276 -16.03 4.42 -4.06
CA HIS A 276 -15.37 4.35 -2.75
C HIS A 276 -16.34 4.44 -1.56
N SER A 277 -17.23 5.45 -1.55
CA SER A 277 -18.12 5.61 -0.40
C SER A 277 -19.17 4.51 -0.30
N ARG A 278 -19.84 4.18 -1.41
CA ARG A 278 -20.88 3.14 -1.40
C ARG A 278 -20.33 1.76 -1.12
N GLU A 279 -19.19 1.42 -1.70
CA GLU A 279 -18.50 0.15 -1.46
C GLU A 279 -18.04 0.04 -0.01
N ALA A 280 -17.52 1.13 0.56
CA ALA A 280 -17.11 1.15 1.96
C ALA A 280 -18.31 0.87 2.90
N PHE A 281 -19.44 1.57 2.72
CA PHE A 281 -20.65 1.34 3.49
C PHE A 281 -21.19 -0.08 3.27
N ALA A 282 -21.29 -0.54 2.04
CA ALA A 282 -21.81 -1.86 1.71
C ALA A 282 -20.96 -2.98 2.32
N THR A 283 -19.62 -2.84 2.25
CA THR A 283 -18.67 -3.82 2.78
C THR A 283 -18.79 -3.93 4.30
N VAL A 284 -18.80 -2.80 5.01
CA VAL A 284 -18.89 -2.80 6.47
C VAL A 284 -20.28 -3.24 6.94
N ALA A 285 -21.36 -2.80 6.28
CA ALA A 285 -22.73 -3.22 6.61
C ALA A 285 -22.92 -4.73 6.43
N LYS A 286 -22.36 -5.30 5.35
CA LYS A 286 -22.40 -6.75 5.10
C LYS A 286 -21.74 -7.54 6.24
N GLU A 287 -20.62 -7.06 6.75
CA GLU A 287 -19.94 -7.73 7.85
C GLU A 287 -20.67 -7.59 9.18
N LEU A 288 -21.26 -6.41 9.46
CA LEU A 288 -22.15 -6.24 10.63
C LEU A 288 -23.36 -7.18 10.62
N LEU A 289 -23.88 -7.53 9.44
CA LEU A 289 -25.01 -8.47 9.32
C LEU A 289 -24.58 -9.94 9.48
N ARG A 290 -23.28 -10.26 9.43
CA ARG A 290 -22.74 -11.61 9.62
C ARG A 290 -22.43 -11.93 11.08
N GLN A 291 -22.31 -10.91 11.93
CA GLN A 291 -22.15 -11.04 13.38
C GLN A 291 -23.50 -11.29 14.08
#